data_83c51ad00faffc61ddffb26f57dddb23
#
_entry.id   83c51ad00faffc61ddffb26f57dddb23
#
_cell.length_a   1.000
_cell.length_b   1.000
_cell.length_c   1.000
_cell.angle_alpha   90.00
_cell.angle_beta   90.00
_cell.angle_gamma   90.00
#
_symmetry.space_group_name_H-M   'P 1'
#
loop_
_entity.id
_entity.type
_entity.pdbx_description
1 polymer ?
#
loop_
_entity_poly.entity_id
_entity_poly.type
_entity_poly.pdbx_seq_one_letter_code
_entity_poly.pdbx_strand_id
1 'polypeptide(L)'
;MKKETREYNYDWMLWSIFNAGSKAADGTAKEFEGLKKVMPNFRAVLDTFLRHGEPGILFFRMIKQYFDEVMNAHAEGKKICIGTFVTAKELFFAFDNVVPIWAEPMSVVGTIGTKKGTAEYMDYCCEVGFTETSCSAQRGSIGAYLAGLCEMPDFLVCTAAGICDTNANAVQFMASYLDLPFYQCNFPAKLTSKRAEDYHRRDYRGLIEFVEKQAGTRLR
;
A
#
# COMPACT_ATOMS: atom_id res chain seq x y z
N MET A 1 -20.51 4.88 9.98
CA MET A 1 -20.40 3.46 10.38
C MET A 1 -19.56 3.39 11.65
N LYS A 2 -20.05 2.83 12.76
CA LYS A 2 -19.22 2.63 13.96
C LYS A 2 -18.11 1.65 13.57
N LYS A 3 -16.82 2.07 13.75
CA LYS A 3 -15.70 1.16 13.71
C LYS A 3 -15.98 0.07 14.75
N GLU A 4 -16.37 -1.13 14.32
CA GLU A 4 -16.24 -2.30 15.17
C GLU A 4 -14.75 -2.41 15.47
N THR A 5 -14.37 -2.42 16.73
CA THR A 5 -13.01 -2.69 17.16
C THR A 5 -12.65 -4.09 16.72
N ARG A 6 -11.97 -4.20 15.58
CA ARG A 6 -11.52 -5.49 15.07
C ARG A 6 -10.31 -5.92 15.88
N GLU A 7 -10.33 -7.14 16.37
CA GLU A 7 -9.22 -7.78 17.09
C GLU A 7 -7.98 -7.98 16.18
N TYR A 8 -8.11 -7.76 14.87
CA TYR A 8 -7.10 -8.03 13.87
C TYR A 8 -6.71 -6.75 13.12
N ASN A 9 -5.43 -6.40 13.18
CA ASN A 9 -4.83 -5.33 12.39
C ASN A 9 -3.82 -5.93 11.41
N TYR A 10 -4.07 -5.74 10.13
CA TYR A 10 -3.29 -6.31 9.03
C TYR A 10 -1.89 -5.71 8.95
N ASP A 11 -1.75 -4.41 9.15
CA ASP A 11 -0.46 -3.72 9.15
C ASP A 11 0.42 -4.21 10.31
N TRP A 12 -0.17 -4.38 11.51
CA TRP A 12 0.54 -4.94 12.65
C TRP A 12 1.01 -6.38 12.41
N MET A 13 0.20 -7.19 11.75
CA MET A 13 0.57 -8.55 11.39
C MET A 13 1.78 -8.55 10.45
N LEU A 14 1.74 -7.74 9.39
CA LEU A 14 2.84 -7.62 8.44
C LEU A 14 4.09 -7.06 9.11
N TRP A 15 3.95 -6.01 9.90
CA TRP A 15 5.05 -5.47 10.71
C TRP A 15 5.69 -6.55 11.58
N SER A 16 4.90 -7.35 12.27
CA SER A 16 5.40 -8.42 13.15
C SER A 16 6.25 -9.44 12.41
N ILE A 17 5.85 -9.82 11.18
CA ILE A 17 6.59 -10.72 10.31
C ILE A 17 7.96 -10.12 9.96
N PHE A 18 7.99 -8.88 9.49
CA PHE A 18 9.22 -8.23 9.08
C PHE A 18 10.12 -7.86 10.26
N ASN A 19 9.54 -7.51 11.40
CA ASN A 19 10.27 -7.30 12.65
C ASN A 19 10.97 -8.58 13.13
N ALA A 20 10.28 -9.71 13.11
CA ALA A 20 10.88 -10.99 13.46
C ALA A 20 11.98 -11.40 12.48
N GLY A 21 11.80 -11.15 11.17
CA GLY A 21 12.84 -11.38 10.16
C GLY A 21 14.08 -10.50 10.38
N SER A 22 13.90 -9.23 10.71
CA SER A 22 15.01 -8.31 10.98
C SER A 22 15.80 -8.72 12.23
N LYS A 23 15.12 -9.16 13.30
CA LYS A 23 15.76 -9.63 14.53
C LYS A 23 16.49 -10.96 14.35
N ALA A 24 15.95 -11.87 13.56
CA ALA A 24 16.62 -13.14 13.24
C ALA A 24 17.99 -12.90 12.58
N ALA A 25 18.07 -11.85 11.78
CA ALA A 25 19.30 -11.40 11.17
C ALA A 25 20.34 -10.85 12.17
N ASP A 26 19.87 -10.30 13.29
CA ASP A 26 20.72 -9.81 14.39
C ASP A 26 21.09 -10.92 15.41
N GLY A 27 20.82 -12.19 15.09
CA GLY A 27 21.20 -13.36 15.90
C GLY A 27 20.10 -13.91 16.83
N THR A 28 18.87 -13.42 16.75
CA THR A 28 17.74 -13.90 17.56
C THR A 28 16.90 -14.96 16.82
N ALA A 29 17.53 -16.07 16.47
CA ALA A 29 16.92 -17.15 15.68
C ALA A 29 15.63 -17.76 16.26
N LYS A 30 15.37 -17.60 17.58
CA LYS A 30 14.19 -18.21 18.23
C LYS A 30 12.87 -17.63 17.74
N GLU A 31 12.81 -16.30 17.54
CA GLU A 31 11.58 -15.63 17.06
C GLU A 31 11.28 -16.03 15.63
N PHE A 32 12.31 -16.20 14.82
CA PHE A 32 12.21 -16.63 13.44
C PHE A 32 11.72 -18.09 13.30
N GLU A 33 12.23 -18.99 14.10
CA GLU A 33 11.74 -20.38 14.13
C GLU A 33 10.28 -20.46 14.61
N GLY A 34 9.88 -19.59 15.52
CA GLY A 34 8.48 -19.42 15.93
C GLY A 34 7.60 -18.99 14.75
N LEU A 35 8.04 -18.01 13.98
CA LEU A 35 7.32 -17.51 12.80
C LEU A 35 7.16 -18.58 11.73
N LYS A 36 8.21 -19.37 11.45
CA LYS A 36 8.16 -20.49 10.50
C LYS A 36 7.11 -21.53 10.86
N LYS A 37 6.86 -21.75 12.15
CA LYS A 37 5.83 -22.70 12.62
C LYS A 37 4.41 -22.16 12.44
N VAL A 38 4.22 -20.86 12.68
CA VAL A 38 2.91 -20.20 12.59
C VAL A 38 2.53 -19.91 11.14
N MET A 39 3.50 -19.63 10.30
CA MET A 39 3.32 -19.23 8.89
C MET A 39 4.07 -20.15 7.92
N PRO A 40 3.63 -21.38 7.73
CA PRO A 40 4.36 -22.36 6.92
C PRO A 40 4.53 -21.96 5.46
N ASN A 41 3.57 -21.20 4.89
CA ASN A 41 3.66 -20.71 3.52
C ASN A 41 4.73 -19.62 3.36
N PHE A 42 5.01 -18.87 4.42
CA PHE A 42 6.02 -17.83 4.43
C PHE A 42 7.44 -18.36 4.63
N ARG A 43 7.56 -19.59 5.11
CA ARG A 43 8.85 -20.23 5.41
C ARG A 43 9.81 -20.20 4.24
N ALA A 44 9.36 -20.56 3.04
CA ALA A 44 10.20 -20.60 1.84
C ALA A 44 10.72 -19.20 1.46
N VAL A 45 9.87 -18.17 1.63
CA VAL A 45 10.24 -16.78 1.39
C VAL A 45 11.27 -16.32 2.41
N LEU A 46 11.04 -16.58 3.69
CA LEU A 46 11.99 -16.26 4.76
C LEU A 46 13.34 -16.95 4.56
N ASP A 47 13.33 -18.25 4.27
CA ASP A 47 14.57 -19.01 4.01
C ASP A 47 15.31 -18.48 2.78
N THR A 48 14.59 -18.06 1.74
CA THR A 48 15.18 -17.47 0.53
C THR A 48 15.87 -16.15 0.85
N PHE A 49 15.20 -15.23 1.51
CA PHE A 49 15.78 -13.94 1.86
C PHE A 49 16.97 -14.07 2.80
N LEU A 50 16.90 -14.95 3.79
CA LEU A 50 18.01 -15.17 4.72
C LEU A 50 19.23 -15.84 4.06
N ARG A 51 19.03 -16.68 3.05
CA ARG A 51 20.14 -17.25 2.27
C ARG A 51 20.94 -16.21 1.51
N HIS A 52 20.35 -15.08 1.16
CA HIS A 52 21.03 -13.97 0.49
C HIS A 52 21.84 -13.08 1.45
N GLY A 53 21.86 -13.39 2.75
CA GLY A 53 22.65 -12.67 3.74
C GLY A 53 22.22 -11.20 3.89
N GLU A 54 23.18 -10.29 3.87
CA GLU A 54 22.97 -8.86 4.13
C GLU A 54 21.88 -8.19 3.27
N PRO A 55 21.77 -8.43 1.94
CA PRO A 55 20.66 -7.87 1.15
C PRO A 55 19.29 -8.31 1.63
N GLY A 56 19.13 -9.57 2.03
CA GLY A 56 17.85 -10.08 2.57
C GLY A 56 17.51 -9.42 3.90
N ILE A 57 18.49 -9.24 4.76
CA ILE A 57 18.36 -8.54 6.04
C ILE A 57 17.92 -7.09 5.84
N LEU A 58 18.58 -6.39 4.92
CA LEU A 58 18.25 -5.01 4.58
C LEU A 58 16.79 -4.89 4.09
N PHE A 59 16.35 -5.83 3.25
CA PHE A 59 14.96 -5.88 2.79
C PHE A 59 13.97 -5.99 3.97
N PHE A 60 14.21 -6.89 4.92
CA PHE A 60 13.35 -7.02 6.10
C PHE A 60 13.33 -5.75 6.95
N ARG A 61 14.46 -5.10 7.13
CA ARG A 61 14.55 -3.82 7.87
C ARG A 61 13.79 -2.70 7.17
N MET A 62 13.92 -2.60 5.84
CA MET A 62 13.20 -1.60 5.05
C MET A 62 11.69 -1.78 5.16
N ILE A 63 11.19 -3.00 4.99
CA ILE A 63 9.74 -3.25 5.08
C ILE A 63 9.24 -3.07 6.51
N LYS A 64 10.02 -3.49 7.51
CA LYS A 64 9.67 -3.21 8.91
C LYS A 64 9.54 -1.70 9.16
N GLN A 65 10.52 -0.91 8.74
CA GLN A 65 10.48 0.54 8.89
C GLN A 65 9.27 1.15 8.19
N TYR A 66 8.95 0.68 6.99
CA TYR A 66 7.78 1.11 6.26
C TYR A 66 6.48 0.91 7.08
N PHE A 67 6.30 -0.26 7.68
CA PHE A 67 5.13 -0.50 8.53
C PHE A 67 5.17 0.26 9.86
N ASP A 68 6.36 0.52 10.43
CA ASP A 68 6.51 1.41 11.59
C ASP A 68 5.97 2.81 11.26
N GLU A 69 6.33 3.36 10.10
CA GLU A 69 5.87 4.67 9.64
C GLU A 69 4.36 4.69 9.40
N VAL A 70 3.80 3.65 8.77
CA VAL A 70 2.36 3.54 8.52
C VAL A 70 1.57 3.49 9.83
N MET A 71 1.95 2.61 10.76
CA MET A 71 1.21 2.43 12.02
C MET A 71 1.29 3.65 12.95
N ASN A 72 2.38 4.41 12.88
CA ASN A 72 2.57 5.59 13.73
C ASN A 72 2.15 6.90 13.06
N ALA A 73 1.82 6.88 11.77
CA ALA A 73 1.57 8.08 10.97
C ALA A 73 0.58 9.05 11.64
N HIS A 74 -0.60 8.58 12.00
CA HIS A 74 -1.62 9.43 12.61
C HIS A 74 -1.24 9.91 14.01
N ALA A 75 -0.56 9.09 14.81
CA ALA A 75 -0.06 9.48 16.13
C ALA A 75 1.02 10.57 16.03
N GLU A 76 1.79 10.58 14.94
CA GLU A 76 2.81 11.58 14.63
C GLU A 76 2.25 12.80 13.89
N GLY A 77 0.94 12.88 13.67
CA GLY A 77 0.29 13.96 12.93
C GLY A 77 0.55 13.94 11.41
N LYS A 78 1.01 12.81 10.89
CA LYS A 78 1.20 12.60 9.46
C LYS A 78 -0.07 12.13 8.78
N LYS A 79 -0.11 12.28 7.46
CA LYS A 79 -1.20 11.85 6.58
C LYS A 79 -0.80 10.61 5.81
N ILE A 80 -1.72 9.65 5.69
CA ILE A 80 -1.52 8.45 4.90
C ILE A 80 -2.12 8.67 3.51
N CYS A 81 -1.30 8.48 2.48
CA CYS A 81 -1.71 8.53 1.08
C CYS A 81 -1.61 7.14 0.45
N ILE A 82 -2.70 6.61 -0.07
CA ILE A 82 -2.62 5.43 -0.93
C ILE A 82 -2.43 5.85 -2.38
N GLY A 83 -1.37 5.32 -2.98
CA GLY A 83 -1.10 5.38 -4.40
C GLY A 83 -1.07 4.02 -5.06
N THR A 84 -1.11 3.99 -6.37
CA THR A 84 -0.86 2.78 -7.15
C THR A 84 0.61 2.70 -7.56
N PHE A 85 1.10 1.51 -7.92
CA PHE A 85 2.52 1.34 -8.31
C PHE A 85 2.90 2.12 -9.57
N VAL A 86 1.94 2.55 -10.36
CA VAL A 86 2.14 3.41 -11.54
C VAL A 86 2.16 4.91 -11.22
N THR A 87 1.88 5.28 -9.97
CA THR A 87 1.95 6.67 -9.51
C THR A 87 3.39 7.06 -9.22
N ALA A 88 3.78 8.29 -9.53
CA ALA A 88 5.12 8.81 -9.22
C ALA A 88 5.32 8.92 -7.70
N LYS A 89 5.98 7.91 -7.15
CA LYS A 89 6.14 7.69 -5.69
C LYS A 89 7.06 8.71 -5.06
N GLU A 90 8.06 9.11 -5.80
CA GLU A 90 9.09 10.06 -5.37
C GLU A 90 8.52 11.39 -4.94
N LEU A 91 7.41 11.80 -5.54
CA LEU A 91 6.70 13.02 -5.19
C LEU A 91 6.29 13.04 -3.70
N PHE A 92 5.80 11.93 -3.18
CA PHE A 92 5.27 11.88 -1.82
C PHE A 92 6.36 11.98 -0.75
N PHE A 93 7.58 11.52 -1.06
CA PHE A 93 8.73 11.67 -0.16
C PHE A 93 9.26 13.11 -0.07
N ALA A 94 8.78 14.01 -0.93
CA ALA A 94 9.06 15.43 -0.81
C ALA A 94 8.16 16.15 0.21
N PHE A 95 7.23 15.43 0.85
CA PHE A 95 6.39 15.93 1.92
C PHE A 95 6.76 15.24 3.25
N ASP A 96 7.14 16.03 4.26
CA ASP A 96 7.57 15.51 5.57
C ASP A 96 6.48 14.79 6.35
N ASN A 97 5.24 15.18 6.09
CA ASN A 97 4.07 14.71 6.84
C ASN A 97 3.15 13.82 6.01
N VAL A 98 3.64 13.24 4.90
CA VAL A 98 2.89 12.26 4.10
C VAL A 98 3.61 10.92 4.13
N VAL A 99 2.88 9.88 4.51
CA VAL A 99 3.32 8.48 4.45
C VAL A 99 2.64 7.83 3.26
N PRO A 100 3.38 7.55 2.16
CA PRO A 100 2.80 6.92 0.99
C PRO A 100 2.69 5.40 1.16
N ILE A 101 1.54 4.86 0.83
CA ILE A 101 1.28 3.41 0.77
C ILE A 101 1.02 3.02 -0.68
N TRP A 102 1.59 1.88 -1.09
CA TRP A 102 1.27 1.24 -2.37
C TRP A 102 0.39 0.03 -2.13
N ALA A 103 -0.82 0.10 -2.68
CA ALA A 103 -1.83 -0.91 -2.41
C ALA A 103 -1.41 -2.31 -2.91
N GLU A 104 -0.81 -2.42 -4.09
CA GLU A 104 -0.54 -3.70 -4.73
C GLU A 104 0.46 -4.60 -3.97
N PRO A 105 1.58 -4.10 -3.43
CA PRO A 105 2.46 -4.91 -2.60
C PRO A 105 1.76 -5.53 -1.40
N MET A 106 0.74 -4.87 -0.84
CA MET A 106 -0.04 -5.40 0.28
C MET A 106 -0.75 -6.71 -0.09
N SER A 107 -1.29 -6.83 -1.30
CA SER A 107 -1.90 -8.08 -1.79
C SER A 107 -0.88 -9.21 -1.87
N VAL A 108 0.32 -8.93 -2.40
CA VAL A 108 1.39 -9.92 -2.50
C VAL A 108 1.82 -10.41 -1.12
N VAL A 109 2.10 -9.49 -0.22
CA VAL A 109 2.56 -9.82 1.14
C VAL A 109 1.45 -10.55 1.92
N GLY A 110 0.19 -10.13 1.78
CA GLY A 110 -0.94 -10.81 2.38
C GLY A 110 -1.13 -12.22 1.88
N THR A 111 -0.94 -12.46 0.58
CA THR A 111 -1.02 -13.81 0.00
C THR A 111 0.05 -14.73 0.57
N ILE A 112 1.26 -14.22 0.78
CA ILE A 112 2.37 -14.99 1.33
C ILE A 112 2.23 -15.14 2.86
N GLY A 113 1.78 -14.10 3.53
CA GLY A 113 1.78 -13.99 4.98
C GLY A 113 0.60 -14.67 5.68
N THR A 114 -0.50 -14.96 4.99
CA THR A 114 -1.69 -15.54 5.59
C THR A 114 -1.98 -16.94 5.09
N LYS A 115 -2.59 -17.77 5.95
CA LYS A 115 -2.93 -19.16 5.60
C LYS A 115 -3.91 -19.28 4.44
N LYS A 116 -4.86 -18.36 4.36
CA LYS A 116 -5.89 -18.30 3.32
C LYS A 116 -5.52 -17.38 2.15
N GLY A 117 -4.37 -16.72 2.25
CA GLY A 117 -3.97 -15.71 1.28
C GLY A 117 -4.87 -14.47 1.36
N THR A 118 -5.08 -13.84 0.21
CA THR A 118 -5.97 -12.68 0.09
C THR A 118 -7.38 -13.03 -0.39
N ALA A 119 -7.74 -14.33 -0.46
CA ALA A 119 -9.02 -14.77 -0.99
C ALA A 119 -10.21 -14.15 -0.25
N GLU A 120 -10.19 -14.12 1.08
CA GLU A 120 -11.26 -13.53 1.88
C GLU A 120 -11.46 -12.04 1.60
N TYR A 121 -10.37 -11.30 1.34
CA TYR A 121 -10.43 -9.87 1.01
C TYR A 121 -10.94 -9.64 -0.40
N MET A 122 -10.59 -10.54 -1.34
CA MET A 122 -11.13 -10.51 -2.70
C MET A 122 -12.63 -10.79 -2.72
N ASP A 123 -13.10 -11.75 -1.92
CA ASP A 123 -14.51 -12.07 -1.78
C ASP A 123 -15.27 -10.88 -1.16
N TYR A 124 -14.72 -10.29 -0.10
CA TYR A 124 -15.30 -9.09 0.52
C TYR A 124 -15.43 -7.92 -0.45
N CYS A 125 -14.43 -7.70 -1.33
CA CYS A 125 -14.53 -6.71 -2.40
C CYS A 125 -15.78 -6.91 -3.27
N CYS A 126 -16.06 -8.16 -3.64
CA CYS A 126 -17.23 -8.49 -4.45
C CYS A 126 -18.54 -8.30 -3.66
N GLU A 127 -18.56 -8.67 -2.40
CA GLU A 127 -19.72 -8.48 -1.51
C GLU A 127 -20.10 -7.00 -1.37
N VAL A 128 -19.13 -6.10 -1.33
CA VAL A 128 -19.38 -4.65 -1.25
C VAL A 128 -19.58 -3.98 -2.61
N GLY A 129 -19.63 -4.76 -3.69
CA GLY A 129 -20.01 -4.29 -5.03
C GLY A 129 -18.87 -4.03 -6.01
N PHE A 130 -17.62 -4.36 -5.67
CA PHE A 130 -16.52 -4.30 -6.64
C PHE A 130 -16.55 -5.52 -7.56
N THR A 131 -16.21 -5.34 -8.85
CA THR A 131 -16.34 -6.41 -9.84
C THR A 131 -15.37 -7.57 -9.62
N GLU A 132 -15.90 -8.81 -9.70
CA GLU A 132 -15.10 -10.04 -9.60
C GLU A 132 -14.14 -10.24 -10.77
N THR A 133 -14.40 -9.62 -11.91
CA THR A 133 -13.56 -9.70 -13.12
C THR A 133 -12.33 -8.79 -13.05
N SER A 134 -12.21 -7.98 -12.00
CA SER A 134 -11.07 -7.09 -11.79
C SER A 134 -9.80 -7.87 -11.41
N CYS A 135 -8.66 -7.23 -11.56
CA CYS A 135 -7.35 -7.79 -11.20
C CYS A 135 -7.32 -8.28 -9.75
N SER A 136 -6.86 -9.50 -9.50
CA SER A 136 -6.77 -10.09 -8.17
C SER A 136 -5.84 -9.31 -7.23
N ALA A 137 -4.76 -8.71 -7.76
CA ALA A 137 -3.88 -7.86 -6.97
C ALA A 137 -4.63 -6.62 -6.45
N GLN A 138 -5.48 -6.01 -7.25
CA GLN A 138 -6.30 -4.88 -6.82
C GLN A 138 -7.36 -5.31 -5.81
N ARG A 139 -8.12 -6.35 -6.10
CA ARG A 139 -9.14 -6.86 -5.17
C ARG A 139 -8.55 -7.26 -3.82
N GLY A 140 -7.42 -7.97 -3.83
CA GLY A 140 -6.76 -8.39 -2.60
C GLY A 140 -6.21 -7.23 -1.78
N SER A 141 -5.70 -6.17 -2.42
CA SER A 141 -5.18 -4.99 -1.71
C SER A 141 -6.30 -4.11 -1.16
N ILE A 142 -7.23 -3.66 -2.00
CA ILE A 142 -8.28 -2.77 -1.52
C ILE A 142 -9.25 -3.46 -0.55
N GLY A 143 -9.48 -4.77 -0.70
CA GLY A 143 -10.37 -5.52 0.17
C GLY A 143 -9.99 -5.46 1.64
N ALA A 144 -8.70 -5.46 1.97
CA ALA A 144 -8.23 -5.29 3.33
C ALA A 144 -8.57 -3.90 3.90
N TYR A 145 -8.45 -2.84 3.08
CA TYR A 145 -8.83 -1.48 3.47
C TYR A 145 -10.35 -1.33 3.60
N LEU A 146 -11.11 -1.81 2.61
CA LEU A 146 -12.58 -1.78 2.64
C LEU A 146 -13.12 -2.52 3.87
N ALA A 147 -12.47 -3.61 4.25
CA ALA A 147 -12.78 -4.36 5.45
C ALA A 147 -12.30 -3.65 6.75
N GLY A 148 -11.57 -2.53 6.66
CA GLY A 148 -11.07 -1.77 7.81
C GLY A 148 -10.01 -2.52 8.61
N LEU A 149 -9.20 -3.36 7.95
CA LEU A 149 -8.14 -4.16 8.59
C LEU A 149 -6.79 -3.43 8.60
N CYS A 150 -6.63 -2.38 7.80
CA CYS A 150 -5.42 -1.58 7.67
C CYS A 150 -5.59 -0.20 8.30
N GLU A 151 -4.48 0.49 8.54
CA GLU A 151 -4.51 1.91 8.86
C GLU A 151 -5.16 2.69 7.72
N MET A 152 -6.17 3.49 8.06
CA MET A 152 -7.02 4.12 7.05
C MET A 152 -6.29 5.30 6.40
N PRO A 153 -6.32 5.41 5.07
CA PRO A 153 -5.74 6.55 4.38
C PRO A 153 -6.55 7.82 4.62
N ASP A 154 -5.87 8.96 4.52
CA ASP A 154 -6.51 10.29 4.53
C ASP A 154 -6.93 10.71 3.12
N PHE A 155 -6.21 10.28 2.10
CA PHE A 155 -6.51 10.56 0.69
C PHE A 155 -5.87 9.55 -0.25
N LEU A 156 -6.34 9.56 -1.49
CA LEU A 156 -5.93 8.60 -2.50
C LEU A 156 -5.47 9.29 -3.78
N VAL A 157 -4.49 8.67 -4.44
CA VAL A 157 -4.00 9.12 -5.74
C VAL A 157 -3.82 7.94 -6.67
N CYS A 158 -4.27 8.06 -7.91
CA CYS A 158 -3.96 7.08 -8.94
C CYS A 158 -3.57 7.76 -10.25
N THR A 159 -3.00 6.97 -11.14
CA THR A 159 -2.82 7.35 -12.54
C THR A 159 -4.02 6.88 -13.34
N ALA A 160 -4.49 7.73 -14.24
CA ALA A 160 -5.65 7.42 -15.08
C ALA A 160 -5.45 6.24 -16.01
N ALA A 161 -6.56 5.84 -16.60
CA ALA A 161 -6.64 4.93 -17.73
C ALA A 161 -5.56 5.18 -18.81
N GLY A 162 -5.10 4.11 -19.44
CA GLY A 162 -4.05 4.14 -20.43
C GLY A 162 -2.72 3.54 -19.96
N ILE A 163 -2.50 3.45 -18.64
CA ILE A 163 -1.41 2.65 -18.06
C ILE A 163 -1.99 1.38 -17.43
N CYS A 164 -2.96 1.53 -16.51
CA CYS A 164 -3.67 0.42 -15.89
C CYS A 164 -5.07 0.86 -15.46
N ASP A 165 -6.06 0.54 -16.28
CA ASP A 165 -7.47 0.90 -16.02
C ASP A 165 -7.99 0.29 -14.72
N THR A 166 -7.53 -0.93 -14.41
CA THR A 166 -7.93 -1.63 -13.19
C THR A 166 -7.48 -0.89 -11.93
N ASN A 167 -6.28 -0.31 -11.94
CA ASN A 167 -5.80 0.50 -10.82
C ASN A 167 -6.67 1.75 -10.62
N ALA A 168 -6.96 2.44 -11.71
CA ALA A 168 -7.79 3.64 -11.66
C ALA A 168 -9.19 3.31 -11.10
N ASN A 169 -9.82 2.25 -11.59
CA ASN A 169 -11.14 1.82 -11.15
C ASN A 169 -11.14 1.39 -9.67
N ALA A 170 -10.13 0.63 -9.24
CA ALA A 170 -10.03 0.17 -7.87
C ALA A 170 -9.89 1.32 -6.86
N VAL A 171 -9.02 2.30 -7.18
CA VAL A 171 -8.82 3.46 -6.30
C VAL A 171 -10.02 4.40 -6.30
N GLN A 172 -10.68 4.60 -7.44
CA GLN A 172 -11.94 5.36 -7.52
C GLN A 172 -13.05 4.70 -6.68
N PHE A 173 -13.18 3.37 -6.80
CA PHE A 173 -14.15 2.62 -6.00
C PHE A 173 -13.87 2.78 -4.50
N MET A 174 -12.61 2.60 -4.09
CA MET A 174 -12.19 2.74 -2.70
C MET A 174 -12.45 4.16 -2.18
N ALA A 175 -12.12 5.19 -2.97
CA ALA A 175 -12.37 6.58 -2.61
C ALA A 175 -13.86 6.86 -2.39
N SER A 176 -14.71 6.36 -3.29
CA SER A 176 -16.16 6.51 -3.19
C SER A 176 -16.74 5.73 -2.00
N TYR A 177 -16.28 4.51 -1.78
CA TYR A 177 -16.77 3.66 -0.69
C TYR A 177 -16.39 4.18 0.69
N LEU A 178 -15.19 4.75 0.83
CA LEU A 178 -14.66 5.25 2.10
C LEU A 178 -14.92 6.77 2.30
N ASP A 179 -15.51 7.45 1.32
CA ASP A 179 -15.73 8.89 1.30
C ASP A 179 -14.43 9.68 1.52
N LEU A 180 -13.42 9.37 0.74
CA LEU A 180 -12.07 9.96 0.86
C LEU A 180 -11.73 10.88 -0.30
N PRO A 181 -10.96 11.96 -0.06
CA PRO A 181 -10.41 12.81 -1.11
C PRO A 181 -9.58 11.99 -2.09
N PHE A 182 -9.74 12.29 -3.37
CA PHE A 182 -9.13 11.52 -4.43
C PHE A 182 -8.65 12.41 -5.58
N TYR A 183 -7.47 12.11 -6.12
CA TYR A 183 -6.95 12.72 -7.33
C TYR A 183 -6.51 11.67 -8.33
N GLN A 184 -6.99 11.81 -9.56
CA GLN A 184 -6.57 10.99 -10.69
C GLN A 184 -5.66 11.78 -11.62
N CYS A 185 -4.38 11.47 -11.61
CA CYS A 185 -3.42 12.07 -12.53
C CYS A 185 -3.54 11.43 -13.91
N ASN A 186 -3.77 12.24 -14.93
CA ASN A 186 -3.93 11.76 -16.29
C ASN A 186 -2.58 11.68 -17.01
N PHE A 187 -2.31 10.54 -17.60
CA PHE A 187 -1.11 10.33 -18.40
C PHE A 187 -1.47 10.23 -19.88
N PRO A 188 -0.98 11.13 -20.75
CA PRO A 188 -1.23 11.02 -22.17
C PRO A 188 -0.64 9.71 -22.71
N ALA A 189 -1.38 9.02 -23.56
CA ALA A 189 -0.92 7.76 -24.18
C ALA A 189 0.37 7.94 -25.00
N LYS A 190 0.64 9.17 -25.48
CA LYS A 190 1.87 9.53 -26.19
C LYS A 190 2.31 10.94 -25.79
N LEU A 191 3.54 11.09 -25.33
CA LEU A 191 4.19 12.37 -25.04
C LEU A 191 4.98 12.92 -26.25
N THR A 192 4.45 12.75 -27.46
CA THR A 192 5.16 13.10 -28.69
C THR A 192 4.86 14.51 -29.21
N SER A 193 3.98 15.25 -28.56
CA SER A 193 3.63 16.61 -28.95
C SER A 193 3.75 17.57 -27.76
N LYS A 194 4.07 18.83 -28.08
CA LYS A 194 4.12 19.91 -27.08
C LYS A 194 2.81 20.03 -26.30
N ARG A 195 1.67 19.83 -26.98
CA ARG A 195 0.35 19.86 -26.33
C ARG A 195 0.19 18.73 -25.29
N ALA A 196 0.64 17.52 -25.59
CA ALA A 196 0.57 16.38 -24.66
C ALA A 196 1.49 16.60 -23.44
N GLU A 197 2.70 17.15 -23.69
CA GLU A 197 3.63 17.52 -22.64
C GLU A 197 3.04 18.61 -21.70
N ASP A 198 2.51 19.68 -22.28
CA ASP A 198 1.92 20.79 -21.50
C ASP A 198 0.68 20.33 -20.72
N TYR A 199 -0.12 19.40 -21.29
CA TYR A 199 -1.24 18.79 -20.60
C TYR A 199 -0.75 17.99 -19.37
N HIS A 200 0.21 17.12 -19.57
CA HIS A 200 0.75 16.29 -18.48
C HIS A 200 1.41 17.12 -17.37
N ARG A 201 2.20 18.15 -17.76
CA ARG A 201 2.81 19.06 -16.80
C ARG A 201 1.77 19.82 -15.95
N ARG A 202 0.69 20.25 -16.57
CA ARG A 202 -0.41 20.96 -15.86
C ARG A 202 -1.13 20.03 -14.91
N ASP A 203 -1.42 18.81 -15.35
CA ASP A 203 -2.10 17.82 -14.53
C ASP A 203 -1.24 17.39 -13.34
N TYR A 204 0.06 17.24 -13.56
CA TYR A 204 1.02 16.95 -12.50
C TYR A 204 1.12 18.07 -11.45
N ARG A 205 1.02 19.32 -11.87
CA ARG A 205 0.91 20.47 -10.94
C ARG A 205 -0.38 20.39 -10.12
N GLY A 206 -1.48 20.03 -10.75
CA GLY A 206 -2.75 19.80 -10.05
C GLY A 206 -2.65 18.68 -9.01
N LEU A 207 -1.90 17.61 -9.30
CA LEU A 207 -1.58 16.59 -8.32
C LEU A 207 -0.79 17.15 -7.13
N ILE A 208 0.23 17.96 -7.37
CA ILE A 208 1.02 18.60 -6.31
C ILE A 208 0.11 19.48 -5.45
N GLU A 209 -0.67 20.36 -6.05
CA GLU A 209 -1.62 21.25 -5.35
C GLU A 209 -2.65 20.46 -4.52
N PHE A 210 -3.13 19.34 -5.05
CA PHE A 210 -4.01 18.45 -4.32
C PHE A 210 -3.32 17.85 -3.08
N VAL A 211 -2.10 17.31 -3.25
CA VAL A 211 -1.34 16.74 -2.12
C VAL A 211 -1.02 17.81 -1.08
N GLU A 212 -0.58 19.00 -1.49
CA GLU A 212 -0.34 20.13 -0.59
C GLU A 212 -1.58 20.48 0.25
N LYS A 213 -2.75 20.51 -0.40
CA LYS A 213 -4.03 20.76 0.27
C LYS A 213 -4.36 19.67 1.29
N GLN A 214 -4.20 18.39 0.94
CA GLN A 214 -4.52 17.28 1.84
C GLN A 214 -3.50 17.16 2.98
N ALA A 215 -2.22 17.36 2.69
CA ALA A 215 -1.14 17.33 3.66
C ALA A 215 -1.11 18.56 4.58
N GLY A 216 -1.67 19.70 4.16
CA GLY A 216 -1.56 20.97 4.86
C GLY A 216 -0.15 21.56 4.86
N THR A 217 0.73 21.07 3.99
CA THR A 217 2.13 21.52 3.83
C THR A 217 2.46 21.70 2.36
N ARG A 218 3.46 22.52 2.06
CA ARG A 218 3.93 22.71 0.69
C ARG A 218 5.03 21.71 0.34
N LEU A 219 5.13 21.42 -0.95
CA LEU A 219 6.27 20.69 -1.52
C LEU A 219 7.58 21.41 -1.17
N ARG A 220 8.59 20.68 -0.74
CA ARG A 220 9.93 21.24 -0.48
C ARG A 220 10.68 21.62 -1.75
#